data_9c5e6b28e1fc56ea11999a97474cb0c9
#
_entry.id   9c5e6b28e1fc56ea11999a97474cb0c9
#
_cell.length_a   1.000
_cell.length_b   1.000
_cell.length_c   1.000
_cell.angle_alpha   90.00
_cell.angle_beta   90.00
_cell.angle_gamma   90.00
#
_symmetry.space_group_name_H-M   'P 1'
#
loop_
_entity.id
_entity.type
_entity.pdbx_description
1 polymer ?
#
loop_
_entity_poly.entity_id
_entity_poly.type
_entity_poly.pdbx_seq_one_letter_code
_entity_poly.pdbx_strand_id
1 'polypeptide(L)'
;GISLHIFTSGDCVFHTGCTNELTAANARAEITALYNNLTAGVDDEDVKLVLAYGNPTLDMMGEDFVDTLDELCHGVPVYGGLASDSFVMDECRIVCGKRVMNHALALMVITGKVQKVIQYGFNVESTLDYEGVVTEVQGNMVMKLDDMPLAEALDKAGFSINPEVNVCDYVNTPFRIRYRTEEGGEMELMRQLAFVDKETGGGLFLGKVPLGANVQIGIISKEDIHDSVEEVAIRALAEVKKRHDYDFSTLIITSCASRLMSYANDIELEAQGYVHMIPEGMSMSGFYSFGEICPSRAAGGSREKNIFHNTTFTMLVM
;
A
#
# COMPACT_ATOMS: atom_id res chain seq x y z
N GLY A 1 17.47 12.56 -0.18
CA GLY A 1 17.19 13.58 -1.20
C GLY A 1 15.80 14.17 -1.03
N ILE A 2 15.51 15.25 -1.74
CA ILE A 2 14.17 15.85 -1.82
C ILE A 2 13.74 15.76 -3.28
N SER A 3 12.55 15.20 -3.53
CA SER A 3 11.91 15.20 -4.85
C SER A 3 10.71 16.15 -4.81
N LEU A 4 10.56 16.97 -5.85
CA LEU A 4 9.43 17.88 -6.01
C LEU A 4 8.72 17.54 -7.33
N HIS A 5 7.44 17.23 -7.26
CA HIS A 5 6.59 17.05 -8.41
C HIS A 5 5.52 18.14 -8.45
N ILE A 6 5.42 18.84 -9.57
CA ILE A 6 4.45 19.94 -9.75
C ILE A 6 3.48 19.52 -10.85
N PHE A 7 2.19 19.50 -10.49
CA PHE A 7 1.11 19.23 -11.45
C PHE A 7 0.55 20.54 -11.99
N THR A 8 0.43 20.64 -13.30
CA THR A 8 -0.27 21.72 -13.98
C THR A 8 -1.16 21.15 -15.08
N SER A 9 -2.38 21.65 -15.21
CA SER A 9 -3.29 21.21 -16.27
C SER A 9 -4.28 22.31 -16.59
N GLY A 10 -4.69 22.42 -17.85
CA GLY A 10 -5.82 23.23 -18.27
C GLY A 10 -7.16 22.49 -18.24
N ASP A 11 -7.12 21.16 -18.15
CA ASP A 11 -8.29 20.28 -18.23
C ASP A 11 -8.67 19.62 -16.89
N CYS A 12 -7.85 19.79 -15.87
CA CYS A 12 -8.04 19.22 -14.54
C CYS A 12 -8.04 20.27 -13.44
N VAL A 13 -8.76 20.00 -12.37
CA VAL A 13 -8.71 20.79 -11.13
C VAL A 13 -8.20 19.91 -10.00
N PHE A 14 -7.31 20.49 -9.17
CA PHE A 14 -6.67 19.82 -8.05
C PHE A 14 -7.20 20.43 -6.74
N HIS A 15 -7.99 19.64 -6.00
CA HIS A 15 -8.52 20.02 -4.69
C HIS A 15 -7.66 19.39 -3.62
N THR A 16 -6.97 20.19 -2.81
CA THR A 16 -6.00 19.70 -1.81
C THR A 16 -6.37 20.09 -0.41
N GLY A 17 -6.12 19.21 0.52
CA GLY A 17 -6.35 19.47 1.94
C GLY A 17 -5.76 18.37 2.83
N CYS A 18 -5.91 18.56 4.12
CA CYS A 18 -5.47 17.58 5.11
C CYS A 18 -6.40 17.60 6.32
N THR A 19 -6.48 16.46 6.98
CA THR A 19 -7.21 16.29 8.23
C THR A 19 -6.60 17.14 9.35
N ASN A 20 -7.28 17.25 10.46
CA ASN A 20 -6.66 17.52 11.74
C ASN A 20 -5.89 16.27 12.22
N GLU A 21 -5.35 16.34 13.42
CA GLU A 21 -4.69 15.19 14.02
C GLU A 21 -5.68 14.02 14.17
N LEU A 22 -5.26 12.85 13.68
CA LEU A 22 -6.05 11.64 13.66
C LEU A 22 -5.76 10.77 14.88
N THR A 23 -6.81 10.14 15.36
CA THR A 23 -6.80 9.05 16.35
C THR A 23 -7.72 7.95 15.84
N ALA A 24 -7.61 6.75 16.34
CA ALA A 24 -8.53 5.67 15.99
C ALA A 24 -10.01 6.04 16.20
N ALA A 25 -10.30 6.92 17.17
CA ALA A 25 -11.67 7.34 17.48
C ALA A 25 -12.25 8.36 16.51
N ASN A 26 -11.42 9.24 15.89
CA ASN A 26 -11.90 10.33 15.03
C ASN A 26 -11.58 10.15 13.55
N ALA A 27 -10.71 9.21 13.17
CA ALA A 27 -10.18 9.08 11.82
C ALA A 27 -11.27 9.06 10.75
N ARG A 28 -12.29 8.20 10.90
CA ARG A 28 -13.39 8.11 9.93
C ARG A 28 -14.12 9.45 9.76
N ALA A 29 -14.42 10.14 10.85
CA ALA A 29 -15.13 11.40 10.81
C ALA A 29 -14.31 12.52 10.15
N GLU A 30 -13.02 12.63 10.51
CA GLU A 30 -12.10 13.63 9.96
C GLU A 30 -11.85 13.39 8.45
N ILE A 31 -11.64 12.14 8.04
CA ILE A 31 -11.44 11.79 6.63
C ILE A 31 -12.71 12.09 5.82
N THR A 32 -13.88 11.73 6.35
CA THR A 32 -15.17 12.02 5.70
C THR A 32 -15.39 13.52 5.55
N ALA A 33 -15.13 14.30 6.61
CA ALA A 33 -15.25 15.75 6.57
C ALA A 33 -14.28 16.39 5.56
N LEU A 34 -13.04 15.92 5.51
CA LEU A 34 -12.05 16.40 4.54
C LEU A 34 -12.49 16.10 3.11
N TYR A 35 -12.86 14.83 2.80
CA TYR A 35 -13.28 14.42 1.46
C TYR A 35 -14.49 15.24 0.99
N ASN A 36 -15.52 15.34 1.81
CA ASN A 36 -16.73 16.11 1.50
C ASN A 36 -16.43 17.61 1.28
N ASN A 37 -15.48 18.17 2.02
CA ASN A 37 -15.07 19.56 1.82
C ASN A 37 -14.33 19.75 0.49
N LEU A 38 -13.46 18.81 0.10
CA LEU A 38 -12.71 18.86 -1.16
C LEU A 38 -13.59 18.62 -2.39
N THR A 39 -14.69 17.89 -2.24
CA THR A 39 -15.64 17.59 -3.31
C THR A 39 -16.89 18.47 -3.25
N ALA A 40 -16.95 19.47 -2.38
CA ALA A 40 -18.09 20.35 -2.25
C ALA A 40 -18.38 21.11 -3.57
N GLY A 41 -19.55 20.84 -4.16
CA GLY A 41 -19.96 21.44 -5.44
C GLY A 41 -19.34 20.76 -6.67
N VAL A 42 -18.70 19.61 -6.49
CA VAL A 42 -18.22 18.73 -7.58
C VAL A 42 -19.22 17.59 -7.75
N ASP A 43 -19.56 17.27 -8.98
CA ASP A 43 -20.35 16.08 -9.26
C ASP A 43 -19.48 14.82 -9.06
N ASP A 44 -20.02 13.78 -8.47
CA ASP A 44 -19.27 12.54 -8.17
C ASP A 44 -18.62 11.94 -9.43
N GLU A 45 -19.29 12.05 -10.58
CA GLU A 45 -18.79 11.57 -11.86
C GLU A 45 -17.56 12.35 -12.36
N ASP A 46 -17.33 13.56 -11.87
CA ASP A 46 -16.17 14.38 -12.22
C ASP A 46 -14.93 14.06 -11.41
N VAL A 47 -15.06 13.40 -10.27
CA VAL A 47 -13.93 12.90 -9.49
C VAL A 47 -13.28 11.74 -10.24
N LYS A 48 -12.00 11.86 -10.58
CA LYS A 48 -11.30 10.87 -11.41
C LYS A 48 -10.20 10.11 -10.68
N LEU A 49 -9.57 10.73 -9.72
CA LEU A 49 -8.45 10.16 -8.98
C LEU A 49 -8.33 10.87 -7.64
N VAL A 50 -7.98 10.11 -6.61
CA VAL A 50 -7.61 10.65 -5.31
C VAL A 50 -6.18 10.22 -4.99
N LEU A 51 -5.29 11.19 -4.73
CA LEU A 51 -3.98 10.90 -4.15
C LEU A 51 -4.08 11.05 -2.64
N ALA A 52 -3.60 10.04 -1.91
CA ALA A 52 -3.71 9.94 -0.46
C ALA A 52 -2.35 9.66 0.18
N TYR A 53 -1.91 10.54 1.06
CA TYR A 53 -0.65 10.40 1.80
C TYR A 53 -0.91 10.56 3.29
N GLY A 54 -0.60 9.54 4.07
CA GLY A 54 -0.84 9.51 5.52
C GLY A 54 0.41 9.24 6.34
N ASN A 55 0.24 9.26 7.65
CA ASN A 55 1.29 8.82 8.58
C ASN A 55 0.89 7.46 9.17
N PRO A 56 1.80 6.50 9.22
CA PRO A 56 1.56 5.28 9.97
C PRO A 56 1.56 5.60 11.47
N THR A 57 0.70 4.91 12.20
CA THR A 57 0.71 4.91 13.67
C THR A 57 0.45 3.49 14.17
N LEU A 58 0.87 3.17 15.37
CA LEU A 58 0.59 1.85 15.94
C LEU A 58 -0.90 1.64 16.22
N ASP A 59 -1.65 2.74 16.43
CA ASP A 59 -3.08 2.70 16.77
C ASP A 59 -3.99 2.75 15.54
N MET A 60 -3.44 3.14 14.37
CA MET A 60 -4.19 3.24 13.11
C MET A 60 -3.35 2.68 11.97
N MET A 61 -3.91 1.74 11.25
CA MET A 61 -3.28 1.15 10.09
C MET A 61 -3.78 1.78 8.79
N GLY A 62 -3.09 1.48 7.70
CA GLY A 62 -3.46 2.00 6.40
C GLY A 62 -4.89 1.67 5.98
N GLU A 63 -5.41 0.51 6.41
CA GLU A 63 -6.79 0.12 6.16
C GLU A 63 -7.82 1.07 6.79
N ASP A 64 -7.51 1.69 7.92
CA ASP A 64 -8.44 2.64 8.54
C ASP A 64 -8.64 3.89 7.68
N PHE A 65 -7.60 4.28 6.94
CA PHE A 65 -7.68 5.33 5.92
C PHE A 65 -8.36 4.84 4.65
N VAL A 66 -7.91 3.69 4.13
CA VAL A 66 -8.29 3.17 2.83
C VAL A 66 -9.73 2.68 2.81
N ASP A 67 -10.18 1.95 3.83
CA ASP A 67 -11.56 1.48 3.93
C ASP A 67 -12.55 2.66 3.92
N THR A 68 -12.22 3.74 4.66
CA THR A 68 -13.04 4.96 4.66
C THR A 68 -13.04 5.64 3.28
N LEU A 69 -11.89 5.75 2.62
CA LEU A 69 -11.80 6.35 1.29
C LEU A 69 -12.48 5.50 0.22
N ASP A 70 -12.36 4.17 0.28
CA ASP A 70 -13.03 3.28 -0.69
C ASP A 70 -14.55 3.44 -0.66
N GLU A 71 -15.12 3.55 0.55
CA GLU A 71 -16.54 3.83 0.72
C GLU A 71 -16.96 5.19 0.16
N LEU A 72 -16.17 6.25 0.42
CA LEU A 72 -16.47 7.61 -0.02
C LEU A 72 -16.27 7.82 -1.52
N CYS A 73 -15.26 7.17 -2.08
CA CYS A 73 -14.88 7.37 -3.48
C CYS A 73 -15.74 6.59 -4.48
N HIS A 74 -16.60 5.66 -4.04
CA HIS A 74 -17.55 4.92 -4.89
C HIS A 74 -16.93 4.32 -6.16
N GLY A 75 -15.72 3.76 -6.06
CA GLY A 75 -15.00 3.14 -7.18
C GLY A 75 -14.05 4.08 -7.92
N VAL A 76 -13.89 5.32 -7.49
CA VAL A 76 -12.78 6.16 -7.94
C VAL A 76 -11.48 5.63 -7.37
N PRO A 77 -10.43 5.47 -8.18
CA PRO A 77 -9.14 5.02 -7.69
C PRO A 77 -8.54 5.97 -6.65
N VAL A 78 -8.02 5.37 -5.56
CA VAL A 78 -7.18 6.06 -4.58
C VAL A 78 -5.76 5.52 -4.76
N TYR A 79 -4.79 6.41 -4.87
CA TYR A 79 -3.37 6.08 -5.03
C TYR A 79 -2.52 6.85 -4.04
N GLY A 80 -1.49 6.21 -3.50
CA GLY A 80 -0.56 6.86 -2.58
C GLY A 80 0.12 5.90 -1.63
N GLY A 81 0.32 6.35 -0.40
CA GLY A 81 0.98 5.53 0.62
C GLY A 81 1.21 6.26 1.93
N LEU A 82 1.78 5.56 2.89
CA LEU A 82 2.12 6.10 4.20
C LEU A 82 3.55 6.64 4.19
N ALA A 83 3.73 7.82 4.78
CA ALA A 83 5.05 8.41 4.98
C ALA A 83 5.97 7.45 5.73
N SER A 84 7.22 7.43 5.34
CA SER A 84 8.25 6.63 5.99
C SER A 84 9.34 7.52 6.61
N ASP A 85 10.00 6.96 7.60
CA ASP A 85 11.21 7.51 8.21
C ASP A 85 12.36 6.50 8.15
N SER A 86 13.32 6.62 9.03
CA SER A 86 14.45 5.67 9.14
C SER A 86 14.08 4.37 9.90
N PHE A 87 12.87 3.84 9.73
CA PHE A 87 12.31 2.65 10.40
C PHE A 87 12.11 2.77 11.91
N VAL A 88 12.02 3.97 12.41
CA VAL A 88 11.68 4.24 13.82
C VAL A 88 10.18 4.33 14.01
N MET A 89 9.43 4.70 12.96
CA MET A 89 7.97 4.92 12.95
C MET A 89 7.51 6.00 13.95
N ASP A 90 8.39 6.94 14.31
CA ASP A 90 8.13 7.97 15.30
C ASP A 90 8.05 9.37 14.68
N GLU A 91 8.79 9.62 13.61
CA GLU A 91 8.90 10.93 12.97
C GLU A 91 8.36 10.95 11.53
N CYS A 92 7.51 10.03 11.15
CA CYS A 92 6.86 10.07 9.84
C CYS A 92 6.01 11.34 9.73
N ARG A 93 6.34 12.23 8.80
CA ARG A 93 5.69 13.53 8.68
C ARG A 93 5.12 13.74 7.30
N ILE A 94 3.96 14.38 7.24
CA ILE A 94 3.40 14.89 5.99
C ILE A 94 3.33 16.41 6.06
N VAL A 95 3.41 17.04 4.89
CA VAL A 95 3.32 18.49 4.75
C VAL A 95 2.11 18.84 3.90
N CYS A 96 1.26 19.72 4.39
CA CYS A 96 0.13 20.23 3.64
C CYS A 96 0.02 21.74 3.82
N GLY A 97 0.22 22.48 2.75
CA GLY A 97 0.34 23.93 2.81
C GLY A 97 1.54 24.37 3.68
N LYS A 98 1.26 25.04 4.79
CA LYS A 98 2.28 25.48 5.76
C LYS A 98 2.32 24.59 7.03
N ARG A 99 1.54 23.54 7.07
CA ARG A 99 1.45 22.64 8.22
C ARG A 99 2.37 21.44 8.02
N VAL A 100 3.16 21.12 9.03
CA VAL A 100 3.88 19.86 9.17
C VAL A 100 3.15 19.06 10.24
N MET A 101 2.77 17.84 9.92
CA MET A 101 1.85 17.07 10.76
C MET A 101 2.34 15.64 10.96
N ASN A 102 2.14 15.14 12.17
CA ASN A 102 2.11 13.73 12.50
C ASN A 102 0.64 13.30 12.59
N HIS A 103 0.36 12.03 12.44
CA HIS A 103 -0.99 11.47 12.61
C HIS A 103 -2.06 12.21 11.78
N ALA A 104 -1.83 12.35 10.50
CA ALA A 104 -2.77 13.05 9.62
C ALA A 104 -2.82 12.38 8.23
N LEU A 105 -3.86 12.72 7.47
CA LEU A 105 -4.02 12.32 6.07
C LEU A 105 -4.09 13.58 5.20
N ALA A 106 -3.25 13.65 4.17
CA ALA A 106 -3.35 14.64 3.11
C ALA A 106 -4.01 14.00 1.88
N LEU A 107 -4.95 14.72 1.29
CA LEU A 107 -5.63 14.31 0.07
C LEU A 107 -5.44 15.35 -1.03
N MET A 108 -5.33 14.84 -2.27
CA MET A 108 -5.52 15.61 -3.49
C MET A 108 -6.59 14.91 -4.32
N VAL A 109 -7.77 15.50 -4.40
CA VAL A 109 -8.85 15.06 -5.28
C VAL A 109 -8.66 15.71 -6.64
N ILE A 110 -8.61 14.91 -7.70
CA ILE A 110 -8.39 15.37 -9.07
C ILE A 110 -9.67 15.17 -9.87
N THR A 111 -10.16 16.26 -10.44
CA THR A 111 -11.39 16.30 -11.24
C THR A 111 -11.10 16.72 -12.67
N GLY A 112 -12.06 16.47 -13.58
CA GLY A 112 -11.92 16.83 -14.98
C GLY A 112 -11.40 15.69 -15.86
N LYS A 113 -10.60 16.02 -16.90
CA LYS A 113 -10.18 15.04 -17.91
C LYS A 113 -8.86 14.36 -17.53
N VAL A 114 -8.86 13.51 -16.52
CA VAL A 114 -7.69 12.72 -16.12
C VAL A 114 -7.72 11.35 -16.78
N GLN A 115 -6.69 11.03 -17.51
CA GLN A 115 -6.36 9.64 -17.87
C GLN A 115 -5.31 9.10 -16.92
N LYS A 116 -5.49 7.86 -16.52
CA LYS A 116 -4.60 7.20 -15.57
C LYS A 116 -4.47 5.73 -15.84
N VAL A 117 -3.29 5.21 -15.60
CA VAL A 117 -2.99 3.79 -15.55
C VAL A 117 -2.36 3.51 -14.19
N ILE A 118 -2.94 2.62 -13.43
CA ILE A 118 -2.40 2.18 -12.15
C ILE A 118 -2.07 0.70 -12.26
N GLN A 119 -0.85 0.35 -11.90
CA GLN A 119 -0.39 -1.03 -11.82
C GLN A 119 0.34 -1.25 -10.50
N TYR A 120 0.26 -2.46 -9.99
CA TYR A 120 0.98 -2.87 -8.79
C TYR A 120 1.46 -4.30 -8.95
N GLY A 121 2.46 -4.66 -8.17
CA GLY A 121 2.97 -6.02 -8.12
C GLY A 121 3.81 -6.28 -6.89
N PHE A 122 3.79 -7.53 -6.52
CA PHE A 122 4.71 -8.17 -5.61
C PHE A 122 5.04 -9.53 -6.23
N ASN A 123 6.27 -9.96 -6.05
CA ASN A 123 6.66 -11.31 -6.44
C ASN A 123 7.21 -12.02 -5.21
N VAL A 124 6.71 -13.22 -4.96
CA VAL A 124 7.20 -14.11 -3.92
C VAL A 124 7.11 -15.52 -4.50
N GLU A 125 8.16 -15.94 -5.18
CA GLU A 125 8.19 -17.24 -5.84
C GLU A 125 8.35 -18.39 -4.84
N SER A 126 9.19 -18.17 -3.82
CA SER A 126 9.47 -19.19 -2.83
C SER A 126 8.61 -19.00 -1.58
N THR A 127 8.05 -20.09 -1.10
CA THR A 127 7.30 -20.17 0.17
C THR A 127 7.78 -21.34 1.00
N LEU A 128 7.62 -21.26 2.31
CA LEU A 128 7.78 -22.42 3.16
C LEU A 128 6.63 -23.42 2.89
N ASP A 129 6.91 -24.70 3.07
CA ASP A 129 5.93 -25.76 2.90
C ASP A 129 4.96 -25.84 4.11
N TYR A 130 4.30 -24.71 4.36
CA TYR A 130 3.29 -24.58 5.39
C TYR A 130 2.24 -23.57 4.95
N GLU A 131 0.98 -23.95 5.08
CA GLU A 131 -0.16 -23.06 4.91
C GLU A 131 -1.11 -23.27 6.09
N GLY A 132 -1.37 -22.20 6.84
CA GLY A 132 -2.28 -22.20 7.98
C GLY A 132 -3.49 -21.31 7.75
N VAL A 133 -4.57 -21.60 8.47
CA VAL A 133 -5.80 -20.81 8.44
C VAL A 133 -5.88 -19.92 9.68
N VAL A 134 -6.21 -18.64 9.49
CA VAL A 134 -6.41 -17.70 10.60
C VAL A 134 -7.71 -18.04 11.34
N THR A 135 -7.60 -18.48 12.60
CA THR A 135 -8.75 -18.90 13.41
C THR A 135 -9.10 -17.91 14.52
N GLU A 136 -8.21 -16.96 14.84
CA GLU A 136 -8.50 -15.90 15.81
C GLU A 136 -7.71 -14.63 15.51
N VAL A 137 -8.38 -13.47 15.56
CA VAL A 137 -7.77 -12.14 15.36
C VAL A 137 -8.25 -11.14 16.40
N GLN A 138 -7.41 -10.17 16.76
CA GLN A 138 -7.74 -9.02 17.59
C GLN A 138 -7.15 -7.75 16.96
N GLY A 139 -7.97 -6.98 16.27
CA GLY A 139 -7.47 -5.87 15.45
C GLY A 139 -6.52 -6.39 14.36
N ASN A 140 -5.29 -5.91 14.35
CA ASN A 140 -4.23 -6.35 13.43
C ASN A 140 -3.36 -7.48 14.00
N MET A 141 -3.67 -7.97 15.18
CA MET A 141 -3.02 -9.15 15.75
C MET A 141 -3.70 -10.42 15.25
N VAL A 142 -2.93 -11.30 14.62
CA VAL A 142 -3.32 -12.69 14.40
C VAL A 142 -2.95 -13.46 15.66
N MET A 143 -3.98 -13.92 16.37
CA MET A 143 -3.80 -14.64 17.63
C MET A 143 -3.50 -16.12 17.36
N LYS A 144 -4.24 -16.72 16.41
CA LYS A 144 -4.12 -18.15 16.12
C LYS A 144 -4.12 -18.47 14.63
N LEU A 145 -3.31 -19.48 14.29
CA LEU A 145 -3.37 -20.24 13.05
C LEU A 145 -3.71 -21.70 13.40
N ASP A 146 -4.70 -22.27 12.73
CA ASP A 146 -5.14 -23.67 12.94
C ASP A 146 -5.41 -23.98 14.43
N ASP A 147 -6.07 -23.05 15.12
CA ASP A 147 -6.38 -23.10 16.56
C ASP A 147 -5.17 -23.10 17.53
N MET A 148 -3.96 -22.91 17.01
CA MET A 148 -2.74 -22.76 17.81
C MET A 148 -2.31 -21.29 17.88
N PRO A 149 -1.67 -20.83 18.97
CA PRO A 149 -1.01 -19.52 18.99
C PRO A 149 -0.10 -19.34 17.76
N LEU A 150 -0.13 -18.14 17.15
CA LEU A 150 0.62 -17.88 15.92
C LEU A 150 2.09 -18.30 16.03
N ALA A 151 2.76 -17.91 17.11
CA ALA A 151 4.16 -18.22 17.33
C ALA A 151 4.45 -19.75 17.35
N GLU A 152 3.55 -20.52 17.99
CA GLU A 152 3.66 -21.97 18.04
C GLU A 152 3.44 -22.60 16.65
N ALA A 153 2.46 -22.10 15.90
CA ALA A 153 2.18 -22.59 14.56
C ALA A 153 3.39 -22.34 13.62
N LEU A 154 3.98 -21.15 13.69
CA LEU A 154 5.14 -20.78 12.89
C LEU A 154 6.40 -21.57 13.28
N ASP A 155 6.63 -21.79 14.58
CA ASP A 155 7.74 -22.63 15.03
C ASP A 155 7.62 -24.08 14.54
N LYS A 156 6.41 -24.65 14.58
CA LYS A 156 6.12 -25.96 13.99
C LYS A 156 6.32 -26.01 12.47
N ALA A 157 6.10 -24.89 11.79
CA ALA A 157 6.40 -24.73 10.38
C ALA A 157 7.89 -24.60 10.06
N GLY A 158 8.75 -24.58 11.07
CA GLY A 158 10.19 -24.36 10.94
C GLY A 158 10.59 -22.88 10.86
N PHE A 159 9.66 -21.97 11.13
CA PHE A 159 9.90 -20.54 11.17
C PHE A 159 9.92 -20.06 12.63
N SER A 160 11.08 -20.19 13.26
CA SER A 160 11.24 -19.73 14.65
C SER A 160 11.31 -18.22 14.73
N ILE A 161 10.36 -17.63 15.43
CA ILE A 161 10.31 -16.20 15.68
C ILE A 161 11.03 -15.90 16.99
N ASN A 162 12.05 -15.04 16.91
CA ASN A 162 12.64 -14.45 18.09
C ASN A 162 11.81 -13.23 18.52
N PRO A 163 11.13 -13.26 19.67
CA PRO A 163 10.29 -12.16 20.12
C PRO A 163 11.09 -10.90 20.58
N GLU A 164 12.41 -10.92 20.51
CA GLU A 164 13.28 -9.75 20.74
C GLU A 164 13.65 -9.01 19.46
N VAL A 165 13.21 -9.53 18.32
CA VAL A 165 13.49 -9.05 16.98
C VAL A 165 12.42 -8.07 16.52
N ASN A 166 12.79 -7.06 15.76
CA ASN A 166 11.88 -6.05 15.26
C ASN A 166 11.46 -6.33 13.79
N VAL A 167 10.54 -5.54 13.26
CA VAL A 167 10.03 -5.68 11.88
C VAL A 167 11.14 -5.79 10.82
N CYS A 168 12.28 -5.15 11.05
CA CYS A 168 13.38 -5.13 10.10
C CYS A 168 14.00 -6.52 9.85
N ASP A 169 13.87 -7.43 10.80
CA ASP A 169 14.44 -8.77 10.70
C ASP A 169 13.56 -9.73 9.89
N TYR A 170 12.28 -9.33 9.64
CA TYR A 170 11.32 -10.14 8.90
C TYR A 170 11.03 -9.61 7.48
N VAL A 171 11.74 -8.57 7.02
CA VAL A 171 11.43 -7.93 5.73
C VAL A 171 11.54 -8.88 4.53
N ASN A 172 12.42 -9.88 4.60
CA ASN A 172 12.62 -10.87 3.56
C ASN A 172 11.68 -12.09 3.67
N THR A 173 10.81 -12.10 4.68
CA THR A 173 9.87 -13.18 4.94
C THR A 173 8.44 -12.63 5.10
N PRO A 174 7.87 -12.01 4.07
CA PRO A 174 6.50 -11.53 4.11
C PRO A 174 5.53 -12.71 4.16
N PHE A 175 4.35 -12.43 4.67
CA PHE A 175 3.28 -13.40 4.72
C PHE A 175 2.34 -13.18 3.54
N ARG A 176 2.16 -14.21 2.71
CA ARG A 176 1.15 -14.26 1.67
C ARG A 176 -0.19 -14.60 2.30
N ILE A 177 -1.16 -13.70 2.14
CA ILE A 177 -2.50 -13.80 2.70
C ILE A 177 -3.49 -13.99 1.56
N ARG A 178 -4.24 -15.09 1.56
CA ARG A 178 -5.29 -15.37 0.57
C ARG A 178 -6.64 -15.50 1.26
N TYR A 179 -7.64 -14.80 0.77
CA TYR A 179 -8.99 -14.87 1.32
C TYR A 179 -10.05 -14.60 0.27
N ARG A 180 -11.26 -15.08 0.52
CA ARG A 180 -12.42 -14.74 -0.31
C ARG A 180 -13.01 -13.41 0.15
N THR A 181 -13.26 -12.53 -0.83
CA THR A 181 -13.99 -11.29 -0.59
C THR A 181 -15.50 -11.57 -0.43
N GLU A 182 -16.22 -10.65 0.16
CA GLU A 182 -17.68 -10.73 0.28
C GLU A 182 -18.37 -10.86 -1.09
N GLU A 183 -17.77 -10.31 -2.13
CA GLU A 183 -18.26 -10.37 -3.52
C GLU A 183 -17.92 -11.70 -4.23
N GLY A 184 -17.26 -12.64 -3.54
CA GLY A 184 -16.96 -13.97 -4.00
C GLY A 184 -15.67 -14.13 -4.80
N GLY A 185 -14.90 -13.06 -5.00
CA GLY A 185 -13.56 -13.12 -5.60
C GLY A 185 -12.50 -13.58 -4.60
N GLU A 186 -11.36 -14.03 -5.10
CA GLU A 186 -10.19 -14.38 -4.30
C GLU A 186 -9.18 -13.22 -4.30
N MET A 187 -8.84 -12.71 -3.11
CA MET A 187 -7.84 -11.67 -2.91
C MET A 187 -6.55 -12.29 -2.37
N GLU A 188 -5.44 -11.86 -2.95
CA GLU A 188 -4.10 -12.17 -2.47
C GLU A 188 -3.38 -10.87 -2.09
N LEU A 189 -2.80 -10.82 -0.91
CA LEU A 189 -2.05 -9.69 -0.37
C LEU A 189 -0.79 -10.16 0.33
N MET A 190 0.21 -9.29 0.39
CA MET A 190 1.34 -9.46 1.31
C MET A 190 1.12 -8.71 2.60
N ARG A 191 1.60 -9.28 3.70
CA ARG A 191 1.64 -8.65 5.02
C ARG A 191 2.99 -8.83 5.66
N GLN A 192 3.46 -7.79 6.34
CA GLN A 192 4.68 -7.85 7.15
C GLN A 192 4.32 -8.07 8.62
N LEU A 193 5.01 -9.01 9.23
CA LEU A 193 4.94 -9.21 10.68
C LEU A 193 5.82 -8.15 11.36
N ALA A 194 5.22 -7.37 12.26
CA ALA A 194 5.93 -6.34 13.01
C ALA A 194 6.64 -6.92 14.25
N PHE A 195 5.91 -7.65 15.04
CA PHE A 195 6.44 -8.34 16.23
C PHE A 195 5.49 -9.46 16.68
N VAL A 196 5.98 -10.30 17.59
CA VAL A 196 5.19 -11.33 18.28
C VAL A 196 5.10 -10.97 19.76
N ASP A 197 3.90 -10.99 20.28
CA ASP A 197 3.64 -10.79 21.70
C ASP A 197 4.06 -12.03 22.49
N LYS A 198 4.92 -11.84 23.51
CA LYS A 198 5.50 -12.92 24.30
C LYS A 198 4.51 -13.63 25.22
N GLU A 199 3.46 -12.93 25.64
CA GLU A 199 2.50 -13.46 26.60
C GLU A 199 1.42 -14.29 25.91
N THR A 200 0.94 -13.80 24.78
CA THR A 200 -0.15 -14.44 24.04
C THR A 200 0.33 -15.33 22.89
N GLY A 201 1.53 -15.13 22.39
CA GLY A 201 2.03 -15.78 21.17
C GLY A 201 1.37 -15.29 19.89
N GLY A 202 0.56 -14.22 19.97
CA GLY A 202 -0.04 -13.56 18.80
C GLY A 202 0.96 -12.66 18.09
N GLY A 203 0.77 -12.43 16.78
CA GLY A 203 1.63 -11.57 15.96
C GLY A 203 0.91 -10.33 15.44
N LEU A 204 1.53 -9.16 15.62
CA LEU A 204 1.05 -7.92 15.02
C LEU A 204 1.53 -7.82 13.57
N PHE A 205 0.60 -7.65 12.66
CA PHE A 205 0.89 -7.40 11.25
C PHE A 205 0.74 -5.92 10.91
N LEU A 206 1.53 -5.44 9.95
CA LEU A 206 1.44 -4.07 9.43
C LEU A 206 0.28 -3.93 8.43
N GLY A 207 -0.88 -4.43 8.79
CA GLY A 207 -2.13 -4.41 8.05
C GLY A 207 -3.04 -5.53 8.49
N LYS A 208 -4.35 -5.40 8.20
CA LYS A 208 -5.36 -6.38 8.59
C LYS A 208 -5.12 -7.73 7.91
N VAL A 209 -5.27 -8.80 8.67
CA VAL A 209 -5.33 -10.18 8.18
C VAL A 209 -6.72 -10.71 8.51
N PRO A 210 -7.55 -11.03 7.49
CA PRO A 210 -8.92 -11.47 7.72
C PRO A 210 -9.01 -12.81 8.45
N LEU A 211 -10.01 -12.94 9.31
CA LEU A 211 -10.39 -14.23 9.88
C LEU A 211 -10.76 -15.23 8.76
N GLY A 212 -10.27 -16.44 8.84
CA GLY A 212 -10.46 -17.48 7.81
C GLY A 212 -9.55 -17.34 6.60
N ALA A 213 -8.65 -16.36 6.57
CA ALA A 213 -7.65 -16.26 5.52
C ALA A 213 -6.62 -17.40 5.61
N ASN A 214 -6.17 -17.85 4.45
CA ASN A 214 -5.00 -18.73 4.35
C ASN A 214 -3.72 -17.90 4.44
N VAL A 215 -2.79 -18.35 5.23
CA VAL A 215 -1.50 -17.69 5.48
C VAL A 215 -0.36 -18.62 5.10
N GLN A 216 0.55 -18.11 4.29
CA GLN A 216 1.76 -18.80 3.86
C GLN A 216 2.96 -17.89 4.06
N ILE A 217 4.09 -18.42 4.53
CA ILE A 217 5.30 -17.63 4.70
C ILE A 217 6.05 -17.60 3.38
N GLY A 218 6.22 -16.40 2.84
CA GLY A 218 7.02 -16.17 1.65
C GLY A 218 8.49 -15.95 1.98
N ILE A 219 9.32 -16.12 0.96
CA ILE A 219 10.74 -15.74 0.99
C ILE A 219 10.98 -14.85 -0.22
N ILE A 220 11.44 -13.62 0.02
CA ILE A 220 11.74 -12.66 -1.05
C ILE A 220 13.22 -12.62 -1.33
N SER A 221 13.61 -12.83 -2.57
CA SER A 221 14.94 -12.59 -3.10
C SER A 221 15.06 -11.19 -3.74
N LYS A 222 16.27 -10.77 -4.07
CA LYS A 222 16.50 -9.54 -4.86
C LYS A 222 15.98 -9.69 -6.29
N GLU A 223 16.06 -10.88 -6.84
CA GLU A 223 15.53 -11.23 -8.14
C GLU A 223 14.00 -11.08 -8.16
N ASP A 224 13.29 -11.61 -7.17
CA ASP A 224 11.84 -11.44 -7.05
C ASP A 224 11.43 -9.97 -7.05
N ILE A 225 12.17 -9.13 -6.33
CA ILE A 225 11.91 -7.69 -6.28
C ILE A 225 12.12 -7.05 -7.64
N HIS A 226 13.23 -7.36 -8.31
CA HIS A 226 13.56 -6.84 -9.64
C HIS A 226 12.48 -7.25 -10.67
N ASP A 227 12.14 -8.53 -10.71
CA ASP A 227 11.17 -9.07 -11.66
C ASP A 227 9.77 -8.47 -11.46
N SER A 228 9.34 -8.29 -10.22
CA SER A 228 8.05 -7.64 -9.93
C SER A 228 7.99 -6.19 -10.41
N VAL A 229 9.09 -5.45 -10.34
CA VAL A 229 9.18 -4.07 -10.83
C VAL A 229 9.12 -4.02 -12.35
N GLU A 230 9.90 -4.87 -13.02
CA GLU A 230 9.92 -4.97 -14.48
C GLU A 230 8.53 -5.34 -15.03
N GLU A 231 7.87 -6.33 -14.43
CA GLU A 231 6.51 -6.74 -14.81
C GLU A 231 5.50 -5.62 -14.64
N VAL A 232 5.54 -4.87 -13.53
CA VAL A 232 4.64 -3.73 -13.30
C VAL A 232 4.86 -2.65 -14.34
N ALA A 233 6.11 -2.31 -14.64
CA ALA A 233 6.44 -1.32 -15.65
C ALA A 233 5.99 -1.75 -17.06
N ILE A 234 6.24 -3.01 -17.43
CA ILE A 234 5.78 -3.57 -18.72
C ILE A 234 4.26 -3.46 -18.83
N ARG A 235 3.51 -3.89 -17.80
CA ARG A 235 2.04 -3.82 -17.81
C ARG A 235 1.54 -2.38 -17.88
N ALA A 236 2.11 -1.46 -17.09
CA ALA A 236 1.72 -0.05 -17.11
C ALA A 236 1.95 0.60 -18.48
N LEU A 237 3.13 0.41 -19.05
CA LEU A 237 3.46 0.98 -20.36
C LEU A 237 2.68 0.32 -21.51
N ALA A 238 2.34 -0.96 -21.41
CA ALA A 238 1.46 -1.61 -22.37
C ALA A 238 0.05 -1.02 -22.35
N GLU A 239 -0.49 -0.70 -21.16
CA GLU A 239 -1.79 -0.03 -21.03
C GLU A 239 -1.75 1.42 -21.55
N VAL A 240 -0.68 2.16 -21.27
CA VAL A 240 -0.44 3.49 -21.83
C VAL A 240 -0.45 3.46 -23.36
N LYS A 241 0.26 2.50 -23.97
CA LYS A 241 0.33 2.34 -25.45
C LYS A 241 -1.01 2.03 -26.10
N LYS A 242 -1.96 1.41 -25.38
CA LYS A 242 -3.31 1.16 -25.91
C LYS A 242 -4.18 2.42 -25.98
N ARG A 243 -3.79 3.48 -25.29
CA ARG A 243 -4.53 4.74 -25.17
C ARG A 243 -3.90 5.83 -26.01
N HIS A 244 -3.87 5.63 -27.33
CA HIS A 244 -3.15 6.47 -28.31
C HIS A 244 -3.61 7.94 -28.37
N ASP A 245 -4.83 8.22 -27.87
CA ASP A 245 -5.42 9.56 -27.91
C ASP A 245 -5.04 10.42 -26.69
N TYR A 246 -4.17 9.91 -25.82
CA TYR A 246 -3.78 10.59 -24.58
C TYR A 246 -2.27 10.73 -24.46
N ASP A 247 -1.86 11.91 -24.01
CA ASP A 247 -0.45 12.26 -23.80
C ASP A 247 -0.12 12.09 -22.31
N PHE A 248 0.39 10.92 -21.97
CA PHE A 248 0.84 10.62 -20.60
C PHE A 248 2.21 11.26 -20.38
N SER A 249 2.34 12.08 -19.36
CA SER A 249 3.54 12.88 -19.07
C SER A 249 4.12 12.69 -17.68
N THR A 250 3.40 11.98 -16.83
CA THR A 250 3.69 11.91 -15.38
C THR A 250 3.67 10.48 -14.91
N LEU A 251 4.70 10.13 -14.14
CA LEU A 251 4.84 8.84 -13.46
C LEU A 251 5.09 9.05 -11.97
N ILE A 252 4.25 8.46 -11.14
CA ILE A 252 4.43 8.43 -9.69
C ILE A 252 4.62 6.98 -9.25
N ILE A 253 5.65 6.76 -8.45
CA ILE A 253 6.00 5.45 -7.90
C ILE A 253 5.88 5.50 -6.38
N THR A 254 5.22 4.50 -5.83
CA THR A 254 5.23 4.25 -4.39
C THR A 254 5.65 2.79 -4.19
N SER A 255 6.75 2.58 -3.48
CA SER A 255 7.31 1.25 -3.21
C SER A 255 7.43 1.03 -1.71
N CYS A 256 7.19 -0.19 -1.25
CA CYS A 256 7.30 -0.51 0.15
C CYS A 256 8.74 -0.36 0.66
N ALA A 257 8.91 0.24 1.82
CA ALA A 257 10.22 0.41 2.44
C ALA A 257 10.89 -0.94 2.80
N SER A 258 10.10 -1.99 3.03
CA SER A 258 10.64 -3.35 3.22
C SER A 258 11.46 -3.82 2.01
N ARG A 259 11.07 -3.44 0.80
CA ARG A 259 11.77 -3.78 -0.45
C ARG A 259 13.14 -3.10 -0.49
N LEU A 260 13.22 -1.82 -0.08
CA LEU A 260 14.50 -1.12 0.05
C LEU A 260 15.44 -1.83 1.03
N MET A 261 14.92 -2.30 2.17
CA MET A 261 15.73 -3.03 3.15
C MET A 261 16.24 -4.36 2.59
N SER A 262 15.46 -5.06 1.80
CA SER A 262 15.86 -6.31 1.16
C SER A 262 17.05 -6.15 0.20
N TYR A 263 17.28 -4.94 -0.30
CA TYR A 263 18.46 -4.61 -1.11
C TYR A 263 19.74 -4.34 -0.29
N ALA A 264 19.63 -4.13 1.00
CA ALA A 264 20.68 -3.94 2.00
C ALA A 264 21.78 -2.91 1.67
N ASN A 265 22.38 -2.92 0.48
CA ASN A 265 23.46 -2.03 0.06
C ASN A 265 23.34 -1.56 -1.38
N ASP A 266 22.25 -1.88 -2.06
CA ASP A 266 22.03 -1.52 -3.47
C ASP A 266 20.66 -0.86 -3.64
N ILE A 267 20.58 0.41 -3.23
CA ILE A 267 19.35 1.21 -3.27
C ILE A 267 18.92 1.60 -4.69
N GLU A 268 19.79 1.43 -5.69
CA GLU A 268 19.49 1.77 -7.08
C GLU A 268 18.89 0.58 -7.85
N LEU A 269 19.00 -0.63 -7.32
CA LEU A 269 18.61 -1.86 -8.01
C LEU A 269 17.13 -1.84 -8.43
N GLU A 270 16.24 -1.38 -7.59
CA GLU A 270 14.82 -1.28 -7.93
C GLU A 270 14.57 -0.30 -9.08
N ALA A 271 15.23 0.87 -9.06
CA ALA A 271 15.11 1.85 -10.11
C ALA A 271 15.66 1.35 -11.46
N GLN A 272 16.73 0.54 -11.44
CA GLN A 272 17.30 -0.07 -12.64
C GLN A 272 16.30 -0.98 -13.37
N GLY A 273 15.35 -1.59 -12.64
CA GLY A 273 14.33 -2.46 -13.22
C GLY A 273 13.32 -1.74 -14.11
N TYR A 274 13.16 -0.42 -14.02
CA TYR A 274 12.14 0.29 -14.80
C TYR A 274 12.61 1.57 -15.51
N VAL A 275 13.65 2.26 -15.03
CA VAL A 275 14.05 3.58 -15.56
C VAL A 275 14.35 3.54 -17.05
N HIS A 276 14.98 2.48 -17.52
CA HIS A 276 15.34 2.33 -18.93
C HIS A 276 14.13 2.13 -19.87
N MET A 277 12.96 1.79 -19.33
CA MET A 277 11.71 1.60 -20.09
C MET A 277 10.87 2.87 -20.17
N ILE A 278 11.13 3.86 -19.31
CA ILE A 278 10.31 5.07 -19.22
C ILE A 278 10.55 5.95 -20.47
N PRO A 279 9.48 6.38 -21.15
CA PRO A 279 9.60 7.25 -22.31
C PRO A 279 10.32 8.56 -22.00
N GLU A 280 11.14 9.02 -22.94
CA GLU A 280 11.79 10.33 -22.84
C GLU A 280 10.75 11.45 -22.69
N GLY A 281 11.01 12.41 -21.80
CA GLY A 281 10.11 13.53 -21.52
C GLY A 281 9.05 13.26 -20.43
N MET A 282 8.88 12.02 -19.98
CA MET A 282 8.00 11.72 -18.86
C MET A 282 8.62 12.15 -17.51
N SER A 283 7.92 12.99 -16.79
CA SER A 283 8.33 13.38 -15.43
C SER A 283 8.11 12.24 -14.45
N MET A 284 9.11 11.91 -13.66
CA MET A 284 9.05 10.81 -12.70
C MET A 284 9.34 11.29 -11.28
N SER A 285 8.56 10.82 -10.33
CA SER A 285 8.80 10.98 -8.90
C SER A 285 8.31 9.76 -8.12
N GLY A 286 8.77 9.62 -6.89
CA GLY A 286 8.35 8.53 -6.04
C GLY A 286 9.03 8.55 -4.69
N PHE A 287 8.62 7.62 -3.83
CA PHE A 287 9.20 7.45 -2.51
C PHE A 287 8.97 6.02 -2.01
N TYR A 288 9.78 5.62 -1.05
CA TYR A 288 9.55 4.40 -0.27
C TYR A 288 8.57 4.68 0.86
N SER A 289 7.53 3.85 0.99
CA SER A 289 6.41 4.02 1.91
C SER A 289 6.38 2.94 2.98
N PHE A 290 5.70 3.22 4.09
CA PHE A 290 5.34 2.22 5.09
C PHE A 290 3.98 1.57 4.81
N GLY A 291 3.69 1.35 3.54
CA GLY A 291 2.52 0.72 2.98
C GLY A 291 1.91 1.56 1.87
N GLU A 292 1.52 0.89 0.81
CA GLU A 292 1.05 1.45 -0.45
C GLU A 292 -0.47 1.46 -0.48
N ILE A 293 -1.04 2.44 -1.17
CA ILE A 293 -2.47 2.55 -1.44
C ILE A 293 -2.69 2.52 -2.94
N CYS A 294 -3.38 1.51 -3.43
CA CYS A 294 -3.81 1.48 -4.82
C CYS A 294 -5.02 0.57 -5.03
N PRO A 295 -5.78 0.77 -6.14
CA PRO A 295 -6.88 -0.12 -6.48
C PRO A 295 -6.37 -1.51 -6.87
N SER A 296 -7.10 -2.53 -6.42
CA SER A 296 -6.83 -3.93 -6.72
C SER A 296 -8.11 -4.68 -6.99
N ARG A 297 -8.02 -5.70 -7.84
CA ARG A 297 -9.16 -6.54 -8.16
C ARG A 297 -8.92 -7.94 -7.66
N ALA A 298 -9.87 -8.48 -6.90
CA ALA A 298 -9.88 -9.88 -6.54
C ALA A 298 -10.01 -10.77 -7.79
N ALA A 299 -9.31 -11.89 -7.83
CA ALA A 299 -9.44 -12.86 -8.91
C ALA A 299 -10.88 -13.38 -8.98
N GLY A 300 -11.53 -13.24 -10.14
CA GLY A 300 -12.96 -13.52 -10.31
C GLY A 300 -13.90 -12.45 -9.76
N GLY A 301 -13.39 -11.37 -9.20
CA GLY A 301 -14.17 -10.22 -8.73
C GLY A 301 -14.63 -9.32 -9.88
N SER A 302 -15.77 -8.66 -9.70
CA SER A 302 -16.38 -7.79 -10.71
C SER A 302 -15.90 -6.34 -10.64
N ARG A 303 -15.38 -5.91 -9.48
CA ARG A 303 -15.02 -4.52 -9.23
C ARG A 303 -13.60 -4.41 -8.67
N GLU A 304 -12.94 -3.29 -8.94
CA GLU A 304 -11.73 -2.89 -8.22
C GLU A 304 -12.12 -2.26 -6.88
N LYS A 305 -11.30 -2.50 -5.87
CA LYS A 305 -11.41 -1.94 -4.53
C LYS A 305 -10.08 -1.26 -4.20
N ASN A 306 -10.15 -0.10 -3.57
CA ASN A 306 -8.93 0.52 -3.03
C ASN A 306 -8.43 -0.28 -1.84
N ILE A 307 -7.18 -0.68 -1.87
CA ILE A 307 -6.59 -1.62 -0.91
C ILE A 307 -5.32 -1.00 -0.32
N PHE A 308 -5.07 -1.30 0.95
CA PHE A 308 -3.79 -1.06 1.59
C PHE A 308 -2.87 -2.27 1.38
N HIS A 309 -1.67 -2.01 0.89
CA HIS A 309 -0.67 -3.02 0.55
C HIS A 309 0.56 -2.93 1.45
N ASN A 310 1.28 -4.05 1.54
CA ASN A 310 2.65 -4.12 2.05
C ASN A 310 3.51 -4.88 1.05
N THR A 311 4.82 -4.62 1.06
CA THR A 311 5.81 -5.33 0.23
C THR A 311 5.55 -5.21 -1.26
N THR A 312 4.83 -4.18 -1.67
CA THR A 312 4.33 -3.99 -3.03
C THR A 312 5.05 -2.83 -3.72
N PHE A 313 5.24 -2.94 -5.02
CA PHE A 313 5.64 -1.86 -5.90
C PHE A 313 4.40 -1.37 -6.64
N THR A 314 4.16 -0.07 -6.66
CA THR A 314 3.01 0.53 -7.32
C THR A 314 3.44 1.63 -8.26
N MET A 315 2.74 1.76 -9.39
CA MET A 315 3.03 2.73 -10.44
C MET A 315 1.73 3.39 -10.91
N LEU A 316 1.70 4.71 -10.87
CA LEU A 316 0.64 5.54 -11.44
C LEU A 316 1.20 6.33 -12.61
N VAL A 317 0.63 6.19 -13.78
CA VAL A 317 0.92 6.98 -14.99
C VAL A 317 -0.27 7.87 -15.30
N MET A 318 -0.01 9.16 -15.50
CA MET A 318 -1.02 10.17 -15.83
C MET A 318 -0.60 11.01 -17.04
#